data_db0677ca70c903907ce39f23164acafc
#
_entry.id   db0677ca70c903907ce39f23164acafc
#
_cell.length_a   1.000
_cell.length_b   1.000
_cell.length_c   1.000
_cell.angle_alpha   90.00
_cell.angle_beta   90.00
_cell.angle_gamma   90.00
#
_symmetry.space_group_name_H-M   'P 1'
#
loop_
_entity.id
_entity.type
_entity.pdbx_description
1 polymer ?
#
loop_
_entity_poly.entity_id
_entity_poly.type
_entity_poly.pdbx_seq_one_letter_code
_entity_poly.pdbx_strand_id
1 'polypeptide(L)'
;MRQFLELQPTVNQLFRLVSNGARGNLVARLEQSYKAEQSGDYESACAMRYEAFEDIYGLLPEDDVVELDRNHPNTLAAMEIMLASAVDNYLAGEGEMAAAQAELLLDCDSEDPLEATPILALCYAMIGEWECLEDIDGDLGDKSAIAPLLRALRQSVVGGEIESKT
;
A
#
# COMPACT_ATOMS: atom_id res chain seq x y z
N MET A 1 18.85 23.06 -5.05
CA MET A 1 18.12 22.70 -3.82
C MET A 1 18.38 21.24 -3.49
N ARG A 2 18.88 20.96 -2.30
CA ARG A 2 19.07 19.57 -1.88
C ARG A 2 17.70 18.92 -1.66
N GLN A 3 17.53 17.75 -2.27
CA GLN A 3 16.35 16.94 -2.00
C GLN A 3 16.44 16.39 -0.57
N PHE A 4 15.36 16.45 0.16
CA PHE A 4 15.28 15.91 1.54
C PHE A 4 15.23 14.38 1.57
N LEU A 5 14.98 13.76 0.44
CA LEU A 5 14.87 12.32 0.26
C LEU A 5 15.49 11.96 -1.10
N GLU A 6 16.34 10.94 -1.14
CA GLU A 6 16.99 10.50 -2.37
C GLU A 6 16.81 9.00 -2.59
N LEU A 7 16.54 8.61 -3.83
CA LEU A 7 16.51 7.22 -4.26
C LEU A 7 17.93 6.83 -4.70
N GLN A 8 18.57 5.93 -3.96
CA GLN A 8 19.94 5.52 -4.19
C GLN A 8 20.04 4.02 -4.51
N PRO A 9 20.76 3.63 -5.58
CA PRO A 9 20.97 2.23 -5.91
C PRO A 9 21.93 1.58 -4.93
N THR A 10 21.75 0.27 -4.72
CA THR A 10 22.67 -0.56 -3.94
C THR A 10 23.39 -1.53 -4.86
N VAL A 11 24.39 -2.25 -4.32
CA VAL A 11 25.17 -3.25 -5.07
C VAL A 11 24.34 -4.46 -5.51
N ASN A 12 23.18 -4.69 -4.89
CA ASN A 12 22.30 -5.85 -5.16
C ASN A 12 21.13 -5.49 -6.10
N GLN A 13 21.23 -4.39 -6.83
CA GLN A 13 20.18 -3.89 -7.74
C GLN A 13 18.90 -3.45 -7.01
N LEU A 14 18.93 -3.37 -5.69
CA LEU A 14 17.87 -2.79 -4.88
C LEU A 14 18.11 -1.29 -4.71
N PHE A 15 17.06 -0.58 -4.36
CA PHE A 15 17.13 0.86 -4.11
C PHE A 15 16.78 1.18 -2.67
N ARG A 16 17.39 2.24 -2.16
CA ARG A 16 17.12 2.77 -0.82
C ARG A 16 16.63 4.20 -0.92
N LEU A 17 15.71 4.53 -0.04
CA LEU A 17 15.23 5.90 0.14
C LEU A 17 16.01 6.52 1.31
N VAL A 18 16.96 7.36 0.98
CA VAL A 18 17.92 7.91 1.94
C VAL A 18 17.48 9.31 2.37
N SER A 19 17.43 9.53 3.69
CA SER A 19 17.04 10.80 4.28
C SER A 19 18.18 11.82 4.23
N ASN A 20 17.89 13.03 3.77
CA ASN A 20 18.79 14.17 3.77
C ASN A 20 18.27 15.33 4.63
N GLY A 21 17.47 15.03 5.63
CA GLY A 21 16.90 16.01 6.53
C GLY A 21 15.66 15.49 7.23
N ALA A 22 15.07 16.28 8.12
CA ALA A 22 13.94 15.88 8.93
C ALA A 22 12.76 15.39 8.08
N ARG A 23 12.46 16.07 6.97
CA ARG A 23 11.34 15.69 6.09
C ARG A 23 11.58 14.35 5.39
N GLY A 24 12.84 13.98 5.15
CA GLY A 24 13.19 12.68 4.57
C GLY A 24 13.22 11.54 5.57
N ASN A 25 13.10 11.83 6.87
CA ASN A 25 13.08 10.82 7.92
C ASN A 25 11.69 10.18 8.00
N LEU A 26 11.49 9.14 7.19
CA LEU A 26 10.20 8.47 7.05
C LEU A 26 9.84 7.66 8.29
N VAL A 27 10.83 7.14 9.02
CA VAL A 27 10.60 6.47 10.30
C VAL A 27 9.90 7.41 11.27
N ALA A 28 10.45 8.63 11.44
CA ALA A 28 9.87 9.63 12.33
C ALA A 28 8.48 10.09 11.87
N ARG A 29 8.31 10.27 10.57
CA ARG A 29 7.01 10.69 9.99
C ARG A 29 5.94 9.63 10.21
N LEU A 30 6.27 8.36 10.04
CA LEU A 30 5.35 7.26 10.30
C LEU A 30 4.97 7.22 11.78
N GLU A 31 5.94 7.33 12.69
CA GLU A 31 5.70 7.36 14.13
C GLU A 31 4.78 8.51 14.53
N GLN A 32 5.01 9.71 13.98
CA GLN A 32 4.17 10.88 14.24
C GLN A 32 2.74 10.65 13.79
N SER A 33 2.53 9.96 12.66
CA SER A 33 1.19 9.64 12.20
C SER A 33 0.47 8.68 13.15
N TYR A 34 1.17 7.69 13.70
CA TYR A 34 0.59 6.78 14.68
C TYR A 34 0.27 7.48 16.01
N LYS A 35 1.09 8.43 16.42
CA LYS A 35 0.80 9.24 17.62
C LYS A 35 -0.46 10.07 17.44
N ALA A 36 -0.65 10.66 16.25
CA ALA A 36 -1.88 11.40 15.94
C ALA A 36 -3.11 10.47 15.99
N GLU A 37 -2.99 9.29 15.41
CA GLU A 37 -4.07 8.28 15.44
C GLU A 37 -4.40 7.87 16.88
N GLN A 38 -3.39 7.59 17.70
CA GLN A 38 -3.57 7.20 19.11
C GLN A 38 -4.21 8.29 19.94
N SER A 39 -3.98 9.57 19.58
CA SER A 39 -4.60 10.71 20.26
C SER A 39 -6.05 10.97 19.80
N GLY A 40 -6.55 10.17 18.86
CA GLY A 40 -7.89 10.31 18.31
C GLY A 40 -7.99 11.20 17.08
N ASP A 41 -6.88 11.72 16.58
CA ASP A 41 -6.83 12.58 15.38
C ASP A 41 -6.50 11.75 14.14
N TYR A 42 -7.45 10.90 13.73
CA TYR A 42 -7.29 10.00 12.59
C TYR A 42 -7.14 10.79 11.28
N GLU A 43 -7.86 11.90 11.15
CA GLU A 43 -7.80 12.75 9.96
C GLU A 43 -6.38 13.26 9.72
N SER A 44 -5.72 13.78 10.76
CA SER A 44 -4.32 14.21 10.67
C SER A 44 -3.38 13.07 10.37
N ALA A 45 -3.60 11.89 10.95
CA ALA A 45 -2.80 10.71 10.69
C ALA A 45 -2.85 10.32 9.20
N CYS A 46 -4.03 10.28 8.60
CA CYS A 46 -4.21 9.99 7.18
C CYS A 46 -3.51 11.02 6.30
N ALA A 47 -3.64 12.32 6.63
CA ALA A 47 -3.02 13.40 5.88
C ALA A 47 -1.49 13.32 5.94
N MET A 48 -0.92 13.02 7.10
CA MET A 48 0.53 12.85 7.28
C MET A 48 1.07 11.69 6.43
N ARG A 49 0.38 10.56 6.43
CA ARG A 49 0.77 9.37 5.66
C ARG A 49 0.66 9.62 4.16
N TYR A 50 -0.40 10.27 3.72
CA TYR A 50 -0.59 10.58 2.31
C TYR A 50 0.44 11.58 1.80
N GLU A 51 0.76 12.62 2.57
CA GLU A 51 1.81 13.57 2.22
C GLU A 51 3.17 12.88 2.09
N ALA A 52 3.50 12.00 3.03
CA ALA A 52 4.73 11.20 2.96
C ALA A 52 4.72 10.28 1.73
N PHE A 53 3.59 9.67 1.44
CA PHE A 53 3.42 8.85 0.24
C PHE A 53 3.71 9.66 -1.04
N GLU A 54 3.18 10.88 -1.14
CA GLU A 54 3.42 11.74 -2.30
C GLU A 54 4.91 12.05 -2.47
N ASP A 55 5.62 12.30 -1.37
CA ASP A 55 7.07 12.55 -1.40
C ASP A 55 7.83 11.31 -1.90
N ILE A 56 7.41 10.12 -1.51
CA ILE A 56 8.01 8.86 -1.96
C ILE A 56 7.70 8.63 -3.44
N TYR A 57 6.44 8.76 -3.81
CA TYR A 57 5.97 8.53 -5.18
C TYR A 57 6.68 9.43 -6.19
N GLY A 58 6.92 10.69 -5.83
CA GLY A 58 7.61 11.65 -6.68
C GLY A 58 9.04 11.28 -7.01
N LEU A 59 9.66 10.37 -6.25
CA LEU A 59 11.03 9.91 -6.49
C LEU A 59 11.08 8.64 -7.33
N LEU A 60 9.98 7.88 -7.40
CA LEU A 60 9.96 6.63 -8.14
C LEU A 60 9.82 6.91 -9.63
N PRO A 61 10.56 6.18 -10.50
CA PRO A 61 10.46 6.35 -11.96
C PRO A 61 9.06 5.97 -12.45
N GLU A 62 8.51 6.74 -13.38
CA GLU A 62 7.19 6.48 -13.95
C GLU A 62 7.18 5.25 -14.87
N ASP A 63 8.29 5.05 -15.60
CA ASP A 63 8.37 4.06 -16.68
C ASP A 63 9.13 2.79 -16.29
N ASP A 64 9.49 2.64 -15.02
CA ASP A 64 10.31 1.51 -14.59
C ASP A 64 9.90 1.05 -13.19
N VAL A 65 9.99 -0.27 -12.97
CA VAL A 65 9.75 -0.86 -11.66
C VAL A 65 11.05 -0.87 -10.87
N VAL A 66 11.00 -0.31 -9.66
CA VAL A 66 12.14 -0.21 -8.76
C VAL A 66 11.90 -1.10 -7.55
N GLU A 67 12.78 -2.08 -7.33
CA GLU A 67 12.73 -2.90 -6.12
C GLU A 67 13.42 -2.17 -4.97
N LEU A 68 12.76 -2.13 -3.82
CA LEU A 68 13.24 -1.42 -2.64
C LEU A 68 13.86 -2.37 -1.61
N ASP A 69 14.88 -1.87 -0.93
CA ASP A 69 15.61 -2.63 0.09
C ASP A 69 14.93 -2.51 1.45
N ARG A 70 14.07 -3.47 1.80
CA ARG A 70 13.35 -3.51 3.08
C ARG A 70 14.26 -3.67 4.31
N ASN A 71 15.53 -3.99 4.11
CA ASN A 71 16.48 -4.10 5.22
C ASN A 71 17.07 -2.74 5.63
N HIS A 72 16.79 -1.69 4.87
CA HIS A 72 17.17 -0.32 5.20
C HIS A 72 15.99 0.35 5.94
N PRO A 73 16.19 0.85 7.19
CA PRO A 73 15.07 1.30 8.02
C PRO A 73 14.20 2.38 7.39
N ASN A 74 14.80 3.39 6.77
CA ASN A 74 14.03 4.47 6.14
C ASN A 74 13.23 3.97 4.92
N THR A 75 13.79 3.02 4.18
CA THR A 75 13.12 2.38 3.04
C THR A 75 11.97 1.51 3.50
N LEU A 76 12.16 0.73 4.55
CA LEU A 76 11.08 -0.06 5.14
C LEU A 76 9.94 0.85 5.62
N ALA A 77 10.27 1.97 6.27
CA ALA A 77 9.27 2.95 6.69
C ALA A 77 8.48 3.49 5.50
N ALA A 78 9.15 3.73 4.35
CA ALA A 78 8.46 4.13 3.13
C ALA A 78 7.44 3.09 2.68
N MET A 79 7.80 1.81 2.73
CA MET A 79 6.90 0.72 2.36
C MET A 79 5.73 0.64 3.33
N GLU A 80 5.97 0.79 4.62
CA GLU A 80 4.92 0.81 5.65
C GLU A 80 3.98 2.00 5.47
N ILE A 81 4.50 3.17 5.07
CA ILE A 81 3.69 4.35 4.75
C ILE A 81 2.78 4.07 3.54
N MET A 82 3.31 3.44 2.50
CA MET A 82 2.51 3.07 1.33
C MET A 82 1.34 2.16 1.72
N LEU A 83 1.60 1.16 2.55
CA LEU A 83 0.55 0.26 3.02
C LEU A 83 -0.46 0.98 3.92
N ALA A 84 0.02 1.76 4.89
CA ALA A 84 -0.86 2.49 5.81
C ALA A 84 -1.75 3.48 5.06
N SER A 85 -1.19 4.20 4.07
CA SER A 85 -1.97 5.12 3.25
C SER A 85 -2.99 4.38 2.37
N ALA A 86 -2.64 3.19 1.86
CA ALA A 86 -3.59 2.35 1.12
C ALA A 86 -4.77 1.94 2.01
N VAL A 87 -4.49 1.51 3.24
CA VAL A 87 -5.53 1.17 4.21
C VAL A 87 -6.40 2.38 4.52
N ASP A 88 -5.79 3.54 4.75
CA ASP A 88 -6.51 4.79 5.02
C ASP A 88 -7.47 5.14 3.87
N ASN A 89 -7.00 5.04 2.64
CA ASN A 89 -7.82 5.31 1.45
C ASN A 89 -8.94 4.26 1.27
N TYR A 90 -8.64 3.00 1.55
CA TYR A 90 -9.66 1.95 1.53
C TYR A 90 -10.78 2.26 2.52
N LEU A 91 -10.43 2.63 3.76
CA LEU A 91 -11.41 2.96 4.80
C LEU A 91 -12.19 4.24 4.48
N ALA A 92 -11.61 5.14 3.71
CA ALA A 92 -12.28 6.37 3.25
C ALA A 92 -13.18 6.16 2.02
N GLY A 93 -13.23 4.94 1.49
CA GLY A 93 -14.01 4.64 0.28
C GLY A 93 -13.27 4.95 -1.02
N GLU A 94 -12.00 5.31 -0.95
CA GLU A 94 -11.16 5.64 -2.10
C GLU A 94 -10.45 4.38 -2.62
N GLY A 95 -11.25 3.40 -3.08
CA GLY A 95 -10.77 2.07 -3.46
C GLY A 95 -9.78 2.07 -4.63
N GLU A 96 -9.96 2.96 -5.61
CA GLU A 96 -9.04 3.04 -6.76
C GLU A 96 -7.65 3.52 -6.34
N MET A 97 -7.58 4.57 -5.52
CA MET A 97 -6.32 5.07 -5.00
C MET A 97 -5.65 4.03 -4.11
N ALA A 98 -6.43 3.39 -3.23
CA ALA A 98 -5.92 2.34 -2.34
C ALA A 98 -5.33 1.18 -3.14
N ALA A 99 -6.03 0.74 -4.21
CA ALA A 99 -5.54 -0.32 -5.10
C ALA A 99 -4.23 0.08 -5.77
N ALA A 100 -4.15 1.30 -6.28
CA ALA A 100 -2.93 1.79 -6.93
C ALA A 100 -1.73 1.81 -5.98
N GLN A 101 -1.94 2.23 -4.72
CA GLN A 101 -0.89 2.24 -3.70
C GLN A 101 -0.43 0.83 -3.33
N ALA A 102 -1.37 -0.11 -3.18
CA ALA A 102 -1.04 -1.51 -2.87
C ALA A 102 -0.31 -2.17 -4.04
N GLU A 103 -0.73 -1.91 -5.28
CA GLU A 103 -0.05 -2.41 -6.48
C GLU A 103 1.39 -1.88 -6.56
N LEU A 104 1.59 -0.60 -6.29
CA LEU A 104 2.91 0.01 -6.27
C LEU A 104 3.81 -0.66 -5.24
N LEU A 105 3.29 -0.93 -4.05
CA LEU A 105 4.05 -1.62 -3.00
C LEU A 105 4.47 -3.02 -3.45
N LEU A 106 3.58 -3.77 -4.10
CA LEU A 106 3.91 -5.10 -4.64
C LEU A 106 4.97 -5.01 -5.75
N ASP A 107 4.93 -3.97 -6.57
CA ASP A 107 5.97 -3.73 -7.57
C ASP A 107 7.33 -3.46 -6.91
N CYS A 108 7.33 -2.78 -5.77
CA CYS A 108 8.55 -2.47 -5.02
C CYS A 108 9.13 -3.69 -4.29
N ASP A 109 8.30 -4.66 -3.92
CA ASP A 109 8.74 -5.91 -3.28
C ASP A 109 7.73 -7.02 -3.55
N SER A 110 8.03 -7.86 -4.54
CA SER A 110 7.14 -8.93 -4.98
C SER A 110 6.97 -10.07 -3.97
N GLU A 111 7.84 -10.17 -2.97
CA GLU A 111 7.69 -11.15 -1.89
C GLU A 111 6.56 -10.78 -0.92
N ASP A 112 6.08 -9.56 -1.00
CA ASP A 112 4.97 -9.03 -0.19
C ASP A 112 5.17 -9.22 1.32
N PRO A 113 6.30 -8.71 1.88
CA PRO A 113 6.60 -8.92 3.30
C PRO A 113 5.62 -8.24 4.25
N LEU A 114 4.94 -7.17 3.79
CA LEU A 114 3.96 -6.42 4.58
C LEU A 114 2.52 -6.86 4.35
N GLU A 115 2.33 -7.90 3.54
CA GLU A 115 1.01 -8.46 3.23
C GLU A 115 0.05 -7.42 2.59
N ALA A 116 0.52 -6.76 1.54
CA ALA A 116 -0.31 -5.83 0.75
C ALA A 116 -1.34 -6.55 -0.11
N THR A 117 -1.08 -7.82 -0.50
CA THR A 117 -1.98 -8.59 -1.36
C THR A 117 -3.40 -8.71 -0.79
N PRO A 118 -3.60 -9.01 0.51
CA PRO A 118 -4.95 -9.01 1.08
C PRO A 118 -5.66 -7.66 1.01
N ILE A 119 -4.93 -6.57 1.21
CA ILE A 119 -5.49 -5.22 1.11
C ILE A 119 -5.88 -4.91 -0.33
N LEU A 120 -5.03 -5.28 -1.29
CA LEU A 120 -5.31 -5.13 -2.72
C LEU A 120 -6.58 -5.89 -3.11
N ALA A 121 -6.73 -7.12 -2.59
CA ALA A 121 -7.94 -7.92 -2.83
C ALA A 121 -9.20 -7.22 -2.34
N LEU A 122 -9.15 -6.63 -1.14
CA LEU A 122 -10.27 -5.84 -0.60
C LEU A 122 -10.57 -4.63 -1.49
N CYS A 123 -9.55 -3.95 -1.99
CA CYS A 123 -9.71 -2.81 -2.89
C CYS A 123 -10.37 -3.22 -4.21
N TYR A 124 -9.92 -4.31 -4.82
CA TYR A 124 -10.53 -4.81 -6.06
C TYR A 124 -11.99 -5.20 -5.87
N ALA A 125 -12.32 -5.84 -4.74
CA ALA A 125 -13.70 -6.16 -4.41
C ALA A 125 -14.55 -4.89 -4.27
N MET A 126 -14.01 -3.86 -3.61
CA MET A 126 -14.70 -2.58 -3.41
C MET A 126 -15.03 -1.87 -4.74
N ILE A 127 -14.10 -1.88 -5.70
CA ILE A 127 -14.26 -1.19 -6.98
C ILE A 127 -14.83 -2.08 -8.09
N GLY A 128 -15.15 -3.33 -7.78
CA GLY A 128 -15.74 -4.26 -8.75
C GLY A 128 -14.80 -4.81 -9.80
N GLU A 129 -13.50 -4.80 -9.56
CA GLU A 129 -12.48 -5.33 -10.46
C GLU A 129 -12.30 -6.84 -10.22
N TRP A 130 -13.32 -7.62 -10.59
CA TRP A 130 -13.39 -9.04 -10.28
C TRP A 130 -12.33 -9.88 -10.99
N GLU A 131 -11.95 -9.51 -12.23
CA GLU A 131 -10.90 -10.21 -12.97
C GLU A 131 -9.55 -10.05 -12.26
N CYS A 132 -9.26 -8.83 -11.81
CA CYS A 132 -8.04 -8.57 -11.04
C CYS A 132 -8.04 -9.35 -9.72
N LEU A 133 -9.19 -9.45 -9.06
CA LEU A 133 -9.33 -10.23 -7.84
C LEU A 133 -9.06 -11.71 -8.10
N GLU A 134 -9.56 -12.26 -9.20
CA GLU A 134 -9.30 -13.65 -9.56
C GLU A 134 -7.82 -13.93 -9.82
N ASP A 135 -7.13 -12.99 -10.45
CA ASP A 135 -5.69 -13.11 -10.73
C ASP A 135 -4.85 -13.22 -9.45
N ILE A 136 -5.25 -12.54 -8.37
CA ILE A 136 -4.52 -12.56 -7.10
C ILE A 136 -5.06 -13.57 -6.09
N ASP A 137 -6.21 -14.20 -6.36
CA ASP A 137 -6.82 -15.18 -5.43
C ASP A 137 -5.87 -16.35 -5.15
N GLY A 138 -5.13 -16.79 -6.17
CA GLY A 138 -4.11 -17.83 -6.02
C GLY A 138 -2.96 -17.41 -5.10
N ASP A 139 -2.58 -16.14 -5.15
CA ASP A 139 -1.49 -15.58 -4.32
C ASP A 139 -1.89 -15.38 -2.87
N LEU A 140 -3.19 -15.21 -2.60
CA LEU A 140 -3.70 -15.11 -1.23
C LEU A 140 -3.52 -16.41 -0.46
N GLY A 141 -3.71 -17.55 -1.13
CA GLY A 141 -3.57 -18.87 -0.52
C GLY A 141 -4.48 -19.09 0.67
N ASP A 142 -4.38 -20.27 1.28
CA ASP A 142 -5.16 -20.61 2.47
C ASP A 142 -4.57 -20.04 3.76
N LYS A 143 -3.42 -19.37 3.66
CA LYS A 143 -2.69 -18.83 4.82
C LYS A 143 -3.21 -17.49 5.29
N SER A 144 -3.93 -16.74 4.45
CA SER A 144 -4.49 -15.45 4.82
C SER A 144 -5.84 -15.63 5.51
N ALA A 145 -5.99 -15.04 6.69
CA ALA A 145 -7.24 -15.07 7.45
C ALA A 145 -8.38 -14.37 6.70
N ILE A 146 -8.10 -13.48 5.76
CA ILE A 146 -9.12 -12.76 5.01
C ILE A 146 -9.51 -13.42 3.68
N ALA A 147 -8.73 -14.39 3.19
CA ALA A 147 -9.04 -15.09 1.94
C ALA A 147 -10.43 -15.73 1.93
N PRO A 148 -10.85 -16.49 2.98
CA PRO A 148 -12.21 -17.02 3.02
C PRO A 148 -13.28 -15.93 3.01
N LEU A 149 -13.04 -14.82 3.71
CA LEU A 149 -13.97 -13.68 3.74
C LEU A 149 -14.12 -13.06 2.36
N LEU A 150 -13.03 -12.87 1.64
CA LEU A 150 -13.03 -12.33 0.28
C LEU A 150 -13.77 -13.24 -0.69
N ARG A 151 -13.57 -14.55 -0.58
CA ARG A 151 -14.28 -15.53 -1.41
C ARG A 151 -15.78 -15.46 -1.14
N ALA A 152 -16.18 -15.37 0.14
CA ALA A 152 -17.59 -15.25 0.52
C ALA A 152 -18.20 -13.95 -0.01
N LEU A 153 -17.50 -12.82 0.10
CA LEU A 153 -17.95 -11.53 -0.44
C LEU A 153 -18.13 -11.59 -1.96
N ARG A 154 -17.18 -12.16 -2.67
CA ARG A 154 -17.24 -12.32 -4.12
C ARG A 154 -18.45 -13.16 -4.53
N GLN A 155 -18.67 -14.31 -3.89
CA GLN A 155 -19.82 -15.18 -4.17
C GLN A 155 -21.12 -14.49 -3.86
N SER A 156 -21.20 -13.73 -2.78
CA SER A 156 -22.40 -12.98 -2.37
C SER A 156 -22.77 -11.92 -3.41
N VAL A 157 -21.77 -11.17 -3.92
CA VAL A 157 -22.02 -10.12 -4.93
C VAL A 157 -22.44 -10.73 -6.26
N VAL A 158 -21.73 -11.78 -6.72
CA VAL A 158 -22.09 -12.47 -7.97
C VAL A 158 -23.46 -13.14 -7.84
N GLY A 159 -23.74 -13.81 -6.71
CA GLY A 159 -25.04 -14.39 -6.43
C GLY A 159 -26.16 -13.35 -6.35
N GLY A 160 -25.88 -12.19 -5.70
CA GLY A 160 -26.82 -11.09 -5.62
C GLY A 160 -27.16 -10.48 -6.97
N GLU A 161 -26.19 -10.35 -7.86
CA GLU A 161 -26.42 -9.87 -9.22
C GLU A 161 -27.28 -10.83 -10.04
N ILE A 162 -27.07 -12.14 -9.89
CA ILE A 162 -27.88 -13.15 -10.56
C ILE A 162 -29.31 -13.14 -10.03
N GLU A 163 -29.48 -13.04 -8.73
CA GLU A 163 -30.79 -12.98 -8.09
C GLU A 163 -31.55 -11.69 -8.45
N SER A 164 -30.86 -10.57 -8.56
CA SER A 164 -31.51 -9.29 -8.92
C SER A 164 -31.97 -9.21 -10.37
N LYS A 165 -31.47 -10.09 -11.25
CA LYS A 165 -31.88 -10.17 -12.66
C LYS A 165 -33.04 -11.13 -12.91
N THR A 166 -33.45 -11.85 -11.88
CA THR A 166 -34.64 -12.71 -11.93
C THR A 166 -35.82 -12.03 -11.25
#